data_0f63cd745796646cf43891937d35588d
#
_entry.id   0f63cd745796646cf43891937d35588d
#
_cell.length_a   1.000
_cell.length_b   1.000
_cell.length_c   1.000
_cell.angle_alpha   90.00
_cell.angle_beta   90.00
_cell.angle_gamma   90.00
#
_symmetry.space_group_name_H-M   'P 1'
#
loop_
_entity.id
_entity.type
_entity.pdbx_description
1 polymer ?
#
loop_
_entity_poly.entity_id
_entity_poly.type
_entity_poly.pdbx_seq_one_letter_code
_entity_poly.pdbx_strand_id
1 'polypeptide(L)'
;MNEALEVFVRTEVEGLGFDLVELRQGGTARRPLLDVRIDRLDGVRITIDECAHVSRALEPRLDASGLVGENYVLEVSSPGVERPLRNASDWRRFAGKTAKVLAPSHGGRMEVEIVGVDDSSGEAVAVMREARGTEHRVPLSEVREARLVFRWQGHEGKK
;
A
#
# COMPACT_ATOMS: atom_id res chain seq x y z
N MET A 1 15.93 3.57 -6.95
CA MET A 1 15.11 2.54 -7.59
C MET A 1 14.95 2.83 -9.06
N ASN A 2 14.91 1.80 -9.86
CA ASN A 2 14.74 1.94 -11.30
C ASN A 2 13.28 2.27 -11.64
N GLU A 3 13.07 3.45 -12.18
CA GLU A 3 11.72 3.93 -12.49
C GLU A 3 11.06 3.08 -13.57
N ALA A 4 11.84 2.65 -14.57
CA ALA A 4 11.30 1.81 -15.64
C ALA A 4 10.80 0.48 -15.08
N LEU A 5 11.50 -0.08 -14.10
CA LEU A 5 11.11 -1.33 -13.48
C LEU A 5 9.82 -1.13 -12.69
N GLU A 6 9.71 -0.04 -11.96
CA GLU A 6 8.49 0.21 -11.18
C GLU A 6 7.28 0.36 -12.10
N VAL A 7 7.42 1.12 -13.19
CA VAL A 7 6.33 1.27 -14.15
C VAL A 7 5.93 -0.06 -14.75
N PHE A 8 6.93 -0.87 -15.11
CA PHE A 8 6.67 -2.18 -15.70
C PHE A 8 5.91 -3.09 -14.73
N VAL A 9 6.39 -3.20 -13.49
CA VAL A 9 5.76 -4.06 -12.50
C VAL A 9 4.35 -3.58 -12.18
N ARG A 10 4.17 -2.27 -12.04
CA ARG A 10 2.85 -1.71 -11.77
C ARG A 10 1.88 -2.04 -12.89
N THR A 11 2.30 -1.86 -14.13
CA THR A 11 1.45 -2.15 -15.28
C THR A 11 1.03 -3.61 -15.31
N GLU A 12 1.99 -4.52 -15.05
CA GLU A 12 1.69 -5.95 -15.06
C GLU A 12 0.78 -6.35 -13.91
N VAL A 13 1.02 -5.83 -12.72
CA VAL A 13 0.20 -6.14 -11.55
C VAL A 13 -1.22 -5.64 -11.76
N GLU A 14 -1.37 -4.42 -12.28
CA GLU A 14 -2.71 -3.87 -12.53
C GLU A 14 -3.42 -4.64 -13.62
N GLY A 15 -2.68 -5.10 -14.62
CA GLY A 15 -3.27 -5.93 -15.67
C GLY A 15 -3.79 -7.27 -15.16
N LEU A 16 -3.27 -7.73 -14.03
CA LEU A 16 -3.74 -8.96 -13.39
C LEU A 16 -4.89 -8.70 -12.41
N GLY A 17 -5.29 -7.45 -12.23
CA GLY A 17 -6.41 -7.09 -11.36
C GLY A 17 -6.05 -6.76 -9.93
N PHE A 18 -4.79 -6.44 -9.68
CA PHE A 18 -4.32 -6.11 -8.35
C PHE A 18 -3.68 -4.73 -8.32
N ASP A 19 -3.36 -4.27 -7.13
CA ASP A 19 -2.75 -2.96 -6.91
C ASP A 19 -1.32 -3.16 -6.41
N LEU A 20 -0.38 -2.46 -7.03
CA LEU A 20 1.00 -2.46 -6.54
C LEU A 20 1.11 -1.46 -5.39
N VAL A 21 1.31 -1.97 -4.19
CA VAL A 21 1.44 -1.13 -3.01
C VAL A 21 2.86 -0.63 -2.84
N GLU A 22 3.82 -1.52 -3.02
CA GLU A 22 5.21 -1.18 -2.76
C GLU A 22 6.11 -2.10 -3.56
N LEU A 23 7.19 -1.54 -4.09
CA LEU A 23 8.22 -2.31 -4.77
C LEU A 23 9.55 -1.97 -4.14
N ARG A 24 10.25 -2.98 -3.66
CA ARG A 24 11.56 -2.79 -3.04
C ARG A 24 12.59 -3.66 -3.73
N GLN A 25 13.76 -3.10 -3.89
CA GLN A 25 14.90 -3.85 -4.41
C GLN A 25 15.90 -4.05 -3.27
N GLY A 26 16.35 -5.29 -3.12
CA GLY A 26 17.30 -5.62 -2.07
C GLY A 26 18.24 -6.71 -2.54
N GLY A 27 18.76 -7.47 -1.59
CA GLY A 27 19.69 -8.54 -1.87
C GLY A 27 21.07 -8.00 -2.21
N THR A 28 21.80 -8.76 -3.03
CA THR A 28 23.15 -8.38 -3.44
C THR A 28 23.19 -8.24 -4.96
N ALA A 29 24.29 -7.66 -5.47
CA ALA A 29 24.46 -7.55 -6.92
C ALA A 29 24.49 -8.93 -7.57
N ARG A 30 24.99 -9.92 -6.85
CA ARG A 30 25.08 -11.29 -7.36
C ARG A 30 23.73 -11.98 -7.34
N ARG A 31 22.89 -11.65 -6.36
CA ARG A 31 21.56 -12.24 -6.24
C ARG A 31 20.55 -11.16 -5.81
N PRO A 32 20.06 -10.39 -6.76
CA PRO A 32 19.11 -9.33 -6.43
C PRO A 32 17.80 -9.88 -5.90
N LEU A 33 17.18 -9.14 -4.99
CA LEU A 33 15.86 -9.48 -4.46
C LEU A 33 14.87 -8.42 -4.93
N LEU A 34 13.79 -8.87 -5.52
CA LEU A 34 12.71 -7.99 -5.91
C LEU A 34 11.51 -8.33 -5.05
N ASP A 35 11.16 -7.41 -4.16
CA ASP A 35 10.07 -7.59 -3.20
C ASP A 35 8.87 -6.79 -3.69
N VAL A 36 7.83 -7.49 -4.15
CA VAL A 36 6.63 -6.89 -4.72
C VAL A 36 5.48 -7.06 -3.74
N ARG A 37 4.95 -5.96 -3.25
CA ARG A 37 3.83 -5.99 -2.32
C ARG A 37 2.58 -5.54 -3.02
N ILE A 38 1.58 -6.40 -3.04
CA ILE A 38 0.33 -6.17 -3.79
C ILE A 38 -0.87 -6.30 -2.88
N ASP A 39 -1.98 -5.77 -3.34
CA ASP A 39 -3.23 -5.84 -2.61
C ASP A 39 -4.37 -5.97 -3.60
N ARG A 40 -5.54 -6.34 -3.10
CA ARG A 40 -6.73 -6.39 -3.93
C ARG A 40 -7.29 -4.98 -4.10
N LEU A 41 -7.96 -4.77 -5.22
CA LEU A 41 -8.57 -3.47 -5.52
C LEU A 41 -9.87 -3.25 -4.74
N ASP A 42 -10.48 -4.33 -4.25
CA ASP A 42 -11.79 -4.26 -3.59
C ASP A 42 -11.69 -4.08 -2.08
N GLY A 43 -10.49 -3.94 -1.54
CA GLY A 43 -10.31 -3.78 -0.11
C GLY A 43 -10.40 -5.06 0.70
N VAL A 44 -10.69 -6.18 0.05
CA VAL A 44 -10.67 -7.49 0.71
C VAL A 44 -9.21 -7.92 0.85
N ARG A 45 -8.92 -8.63 1.92
CA ARG A 45 -7.54 -9.06 2.18
C ARG A 45 -7.10 -10.06 1.11
N ILE A 46 -5.92 -9.81 0.54
CA ILE A 46 -5.37 -10.70 -0.47
C ILE A 46 -4.92 -12.01 0.16
N THR A 47 -5.05 -13.10 -0.59
CA THR A 47 -4.68 -14.42 -0.10
C THR A 47 -3.29 -14.82 -0.57
N ILE A 48 -2.72 -15.83 0.10
CA ILE A 48 -1.43 -16.40 -0.29
C ILE A 48 -1.51 -16.97 -1.70
N ASP A 49 -2.62 -17.62 -2.04
CA ASP A 49 -2.79 -18.19 -3.39
C ASP A 49 -2.81 -17.10 -4.46
N GLU A 50 -3.40 -15.95 -4.14
CA GLU A 50 -3.41 -14.83 -5.08
C GLU A 50 -2.01 -14.27 -5.27
N CYS A 51 -1.24 -14.17 -4.20
CA CYS A 51 0.15 -13.72 -4.31
C CYS A 51 0.97 -14.69 -5.16
N ALA A 52 0.76 -15.99 -4.97
CA ALA A 52 1.46 -17.01 -5.75
C ALA A 52 1.07 -16.93 -7.22
N HIS A 53 -0.19 -16.67 -7.50
CA HIS A 53 -0.66 -16.52 -8.88
C HIS A 53 0.04 -15.35 -9.56
N VAL A 54 0.13 -14.22 -8.88
CA VAL A 54 0.78 -13.04 -9.45
C VAL A 54 2.27 -13.32 -9.66
N SER A 55 2.90 -14.00 -8.71
CA SER A 55 4.31 -14.34 -8.82
C SER A 55 4.58 -15.18 -10.07
N ARG A 56 3.75 -16.21 -10.28
CA ARG A 56 3.92 -17.11 -11.45
C ARG A 56 3.65 -16.37 -12.76
N ALA A 57 2.73 -15.41 -12.77
CA ALA A 57 2.44 -14.65 -13.99
C ALA A 57 3.50 -13.58 -14.26
N LEU A 58 4.06 -13.01 -13.21
CA LEU A 58 4.98 -11.89 -13.35
C LEU A 58 6.39 -12.33 -13.73
N GLU A 59 6.83 -13.48 -13.21
CA GLU A 59 8.22 -13.91 -13.39
C GLU A 59 8.65 -14.02 -14.87
N PRO A 60 7.90 -14.74 -15.73
CA PRO A 60 8.33 -14.84 -17.13
C PRO A 60 8.31 -13.50 -17.86
N ARG A 61 7.45 -12.59 -17.45
CA ARG A 61 7.41 -11.26 -18.06
C ARG A 61 8.59 -10.42 -17.63
N LEU A 62 9.01 -10.55 -16.38
CA LEU A 62 10.21 -9.87 -15.90
C LEU A 62 11.45 -10.42 -16.61
N ASP A 63 11.51 -11.74 -16.79
CA ASP A 63 12.62 -12.35 -17.51
C ASP A 63 12.72 -11.79 -18.93
N ALA A 64 11.59 -11.67 -19.61
CA ALA A 64 11.56 -11.19 -20.98
C ALA A 64 11.85 -9.70 -21.09
N SER A 65 11.62 -8.94 -20.03
CA SER A 65 11.75 -7.49 -20.06
C SER A 65 13.20 -7.01 -20.11
N GLY A 66 14.11 -7.80 -19.55
CA GLY A 66 15.51 -7.39 -19.44
C GLY A 66 15.78 -6.32 -18.40
N LEU A 67 14.76 -5.96 -17.60
CA LEU A 67 14.91 -4.92 -16.60
C LEU A 67 15.54 -5.41 -15.31
N VAL A 68 15.55 -6.71 -15.08
CA VAL A 68 16.15 -7.32 -13.91
C VAL A 68 17.21 -8.29 -14.40
N GLY A 69 18.36 -8.30 -13.73
CA GLY A 69 19.45 -9.19 -14.12
C GLY A 69 19.09 -10.65 -13.87
N GLU A 70 20.03 -11.53 -14.22
CA GLU A 70 19.83 -12.95 -13.97
C GLU A 70 19.97 -13.25 -12.49
N ASN A 71 19.45 -14.37 -12.07
CA ASN A 71 19.56 -14.88 -10.70
C ASN A 71 18.85 -14.01 -9.66
N TYR A 72 17.88 -13.23 -10.09
CA TYR A 72 17.10 -12.46 -9.12
C TYR A 72 16.09 -13.38 -8.41
N VAL A 73 15.71 -12.98 -7.21
CA VAL A 73 14.67 -13.64 -6.44
C VAL A 73 13.44 -12.76 -6.45
N LEU A 74 12.31 -13.32 -6.83
CA LEU A 74 11.05 -12.58 -6.84
C LEU A 74 10.20 -13.03 -5.66
N GLU A 75 9.82 -12.07 -4.81
CA GLU A 75 8.89 -12.33 -3.73
C GLU A 75 7.67 -11.46 -3.92
N VAL A 76 6.50 -12.08 -3.92
CA VAL A 76 5.23 -11.35 -4.01
C VAL A 76 4.46 -11.62 -2.73
N SER A 77 4.06 -10.55 -2.06
CA SER A 77 3.37 -10.68 -0.78
C SER A 77 2.39 -9.54 -0.60
N SER A 78 1.60 -9.63 0.46
CA SER A 78 0.70 -8.55 0.85
C SER A 78 1.48 -7.54 1.70
N PRO A 79 0.94 -6.31 1.85
CA PRO A 79 1.62 -5.32 2.70
C PRO A 79 1.55 -5.65 4.19
N GLY A 80 0.85 -6.73 4.56
CA GLY A 80 0.75 -7.10 5.95
C GLY A 80 -0.36 -6.34 6.65
N VAL A 81 -0.17 -6.09 7.94
CA VAL A 81 -1.22 -5.48 8.76
C VAL A 81 -1.22 -3.95 8.66
N GLU A 82 -0.13 -3.36 8.19
CA GLU A 82 -0.05 -1.91 8.07
C GLU A 82 0.26 -1.53 6.63
N ARG A 83 -0.73 -0.98 5.96
CA ARG A 83 -0.60 -0.56 4.58
C ARG A 83 -0.44 0.95 4.51
N PRO A 84 0.60 1.46 3.80
CA PRO A 84 0.75 2.91 3.70
C PRO A 84 -0.38 3.55 2.90
N LEU A 85 -0.78 4.74 3.32
CA LEU A 85 -1.74 5.58 2.63
C LEU A 85 -0.94 6.67 1.94
N ARG A 86 -0.90 6.65 0.61
CA ARG A 86 0.03 7.48 -0.13
C ARG A 86 -0.60 8.68 -0.82
N ASN A 87 -1.89 8.60 -1.14
CA ASN A 87 -2.53 9.66 -1.92
C ASN A 87 -4.02 9.72 -1.59
N ALA A 88 -4.69 10.71 -2.18
CA ALA A 88 -6.11 10.93 -1.92
C ALA A 88 -6.96 9.71 -2.27
N SER A 89 -6.58 9.00 -3.34
CA SER A 89 -7.31 7.81 -3.75
C SER A 89 -7.30 6.74 -2.66
N ASP A 90 -6.13 6.54 -2.02
CA ASP A 90 -6.02 5.58 -0.91
C ASP A 90 -6.91 6.01 0.26
N TRP A 91 -6.90 7.30 0.59
CA TRP A 91 -7.71 7.80 1.69
C TRP A 91 -9.21 7.62 1.43
N ARG A 92 -9.64 7.81 0.19
CA ARG A 92 -11.05 7.60 -0.16
C ARG A 92 -11.42 6.13 -0.11
N ARG A 93 -10.53 5.28 -0.61
CA ARG A 93 -10.76 3.85 -0.70
C ARG A 93 -10.94 3.21 0.68
N PHE A 94 -10.21 3.70 1.66
CA PHE A 94 -10.21 3.09 2.99
C PHE A 94 -11.02 3.89 4.01
N ALA A 95 -11.96 4.69 3.57
CA ALA A 95 -12.86 5.39 4.49
C ALA A 95 -13.57 4.36 5.38
N GLY A 96 -13.64 4.66 6.66
CA GLY A 96 -14.21 3.76 7.66
C GLY A 96 -13.19 2.87 8.35
N LYS A 97 -11.95 2.86 7.86
CA LYS A 97 -10.89 2.05 8.48
C LYS A 97 -10.07 2.88 9.45
N THR A 98 -9.33 2.20 10.31
CA THR A 98 -8.46 2.85 11.28
C THR A 98 -7.06 3.02 10.70
N ALA A 99 -6.44 4.15 11.00
CA ALA A 99 -5.09 4.46 10.53
C ALA A 99 -4.27 5.09 11.63
N LYS A 100 -2.97 4.89 11.56
CA LYS A 100 -1.99 5.64 12.36
C LYS A 100 -1.43 6.73 11.46
N VAL A 101 -1.49 7.96 11.94
CA VAL A 101 -1.14 9.13 11.14
C VAL A 101 -0.12 9.98 11.89
N LEU A 102 0.91 10.42 11.17
CA LEU A 102 1.86 11.40 11.69
C LEU A 102 1.62 12.71 10.98
N ALA A 103 1.10 13.68 11.70
CA ALA A 103 0.81 15.01 11.19
C ALA A 103 1.29 16.02 12.20
N PRO A 104 2.55 16.50 12.09
CA PRO A 104 3.13 17.38 13.12
C PRO A 104 2.34 18.64 13.37
N SER A 105 1.68 19.19 12.35
CA SER A 105 0.87 20.40 12.52
C SER A 105 -0.40 20.15 13.34
N HIS A 106 -0.77 18.90 13.57
CA HIS A 106 -1.97 18.54 14.29
C HIS A 106 -1.69 17.67 15.52
N GLY A 107 -0.52 17.86 16.12
CA GLY A 107 -0.20 17.19 17.37
C GLY A 107 0.73 16.00 17.26
N GLY A 108 1.17 15.66 16.06
CA GLY A 108 2.12 14.59 15.86
C GLY A 108 1.46 13.27 15.49
N ARG A 109 1.70 12.23 16.28
CA ARG A 109 1.16 10.90 15.98
C ARG A 109 -0.21 10.72 16.61
N MET A 110 -1.12 10.12 15.84
CA MET A 110 -2.46 9.83 16.34
C MET A 110 -3.03 8.62 15.64
N GLU A 111 -3.97 7.97 16.31
CA GLU A 111 -4.71 6.87 15.71
C GLU A 111 -6.13 7.35 15.47
N VAL A 112 -6.60 7.21 14.24
CA VAL A 112 -7.86 7.81 13.82
C VAL A 112 -8.65 6.88 12.92
N GLU A 113 -9.94 7.17 12.81
CA GLU A 113 -10.78 6.57 11.78
C GLU A 113 -10.76 7.49 10.57
N ILE A 114 -10.57 6.91 9.39
CA ILE A 114 -10.58 7.68 8.15
C ILE A 114 -12.03 7.99 7.81
N VAL A 115 -12.35 9.28 7.71
CA VAL A 115 -13.70 9.70 7.31
C VAL A 115 -13.77 9.85 5.80
N GLY A 116 -12.73 10.43 5.19
CA GLY A 116 -12.70 10.59 3.75
C GLY A 116 -11.73 11.68 3.34
N VAL A 117 -12.00 12.25 2.19
CA VAL A 117 -11.18 13.34 1.63
C VAL A 117 -12.10 14.46 1.17
N ASP A 118 -11.75 15.67 1.54
CA ASP A 118 -12.45 16.85 1.10
C ASP A 118 -11.53 17.62 0.16
N ASP A 119 -11.91 17.75 -1.11
CA ASP A 119 -11.11 18.49 -2.08
C ASP A 119 -11.85 19.73 -2.61
N SER A 120 -12.88 20.17 -1.87
CA SER A 120 -13.70 21.30 -2.31
C SER A 120 -12.92 22.62 -2.38
N SER A 121 -11.81 22.72 -1.68
CA SER A 121 -10.97 23.93 -1.68
C SER A 121 -9.90 23.90 -2.77
N GLY A 122 -9.82 22.83 -3.55
CA GLY A 122 -8.79 22.67 -4.56
C GLY A 122 -7.57 21.89 -4.06
N GLU A 123 -7.46 21.72 -2.78
CA GLU A 123 -6.40 20.92 -2.18
C GLU A 123 -7.03 19.73 -1.45
N ALA A 124 -6.47 18.56 -1.60
CA ALA A 124 -7.00 17.38 -0.94
C ALA A 124 -6.71 17.46 0.57
N VAL A 125 -7.77 17.38 1.37
CA VAL A 125 -7.69 17.43 2.81
C VAL A 125 -8.19 16.11 3.36
N ALA A 126 -7.36 15.43 4.15
CA ALA A 126 -7.77 14.18 4.80
C ALA A 126 -8.65 14.52 5.99
N VAL A 127 -9.83 13.90 6.02
CA VAL A 127 -10.77 14.08 7.13
C VAL A 127 -10.69 12.81 7.97
N MET A 128 -10.44 12.98 9.27
CA MET A 128 -10.23 11.85 10.16
C MET A 128 -10.79 12.16 11.53
N ARG A 129 -11.09 11.13 12.31
CA ARG A 129 -11.73 11.28 13.61
C ARG A 129 -11.06 10.39 14.64
N GLU A 130 -10.72 10.97 15.79
CA GLU A 130 -10.20 10.19 16.91
C GLU A 130 -11.34 9.42 17.58
N ALA A 131 -10.98 8.38 18.33
CA ALA A 131 -11.97 7.53 19.00
C ALA A 131 -12.91 8.33 19.91
N ARG A 132 -12.42 9.40 20.49
CA ARG A 132 -13.26 10.25 21.38
C ARG A 132 -14.12 11.24 20.60
N GLY A 133 -14.07 11.22 19.28
CA GLY A 133 -14.94 12.04 18.45
C GLY A 133 -14.34 13.32 17.90
N THR A 134 -13.10 13.64 18.27
CA THR A 134 -12.44 14.84 17.76
C THR A 134 -12.12 14.64 16.28
N GLU A 135 -12.60 15.55 15.44
CA GLU A 135 -12.35 15.47 14.01
C GLU A 135 -11.16 16.35 13.64
N HIS A 136 -10.32 15.83 12.76
CA HIS A 136 -9.17 16.55 12.22
C HIS A 136 -9.30 16.67 10.72
N ARG A 137 -8.94 17.81 10.17
CA ARG A 137 -8.92 18.05 8.75
C ARG A 137 -7.51 18.49 8.40
N VAL A 138 -6.75 17.59 7.80
CA VAL A 138 -5.32 17.79 7.58
C VAL A 138 -5.04 17.74 6.09
N PRO A 139 -4.49 18.81 5.49
CA PRO A 139 -4.08 18.73 4.09
C PRO A 139 -3.14 17.57 3.89
N LEU A 140 -3.32 16.84 2.80
CA LEU A 140 -2.47 15.67 2.55
C LEU A 140 -1.00 16.05 2.48
N SER A 141 -0.70 17.27 2.04
CA SER A 141 0.68 17.76 2.01
C SER A 141 1.31 17.87 3.38
N GLU A 142 0.49 17.91 4.45
CA GLU A 142 0.96 18.02 5.83
C GLU A 142 0.96 16.67 6.55
N VAL A 143 0.43 15.63 5.91
CA VAL A 143 0.50 14.28 6.47
C VAL A 143 1.87 13.72 6.12
N ARG A 144 2.69 13.51 7.15
CA ARG A 144 4.04 13.01 6.94
C ARG A 144 4.06 11.50 6.72
N GLU A 145 3.19 10.80 7.42
CA GLU A 145 3.12 9.36 7.33
C GLU A 145 1.71 8.91 7.71
N ALA A 146 1.19 7.93 7.02
CA ALA A 146 -0.10 7.35 7.37
C ALA A 146 -0.10 5.89 6.97
N ARG A 147 -0.57 5.02 7.87
CA ARG A 147 -0.65 3.58 7.62
C ARG A 147 -1.96 3.03 8.18
N LEU A 148 -2.60 2.16 7.42
CA LEU A 148 -3.78 1.45 7.90
C LEU A 148 -3.39 0.50 9.02
N VAL A 149 -4.29 0.38 9.99
CA VAL A 149 -4.15 -0.58 11.08
C VAL A 149 -5.27 -1.58 10.94
N PHE A 150 -4.93 -2.85 10.76
CA PHE A 150 -5.93 -3.91 10.71
C PHE A 150 -6.07 -4.49 12.11
N ARG A 151 -7.26 -4.34 12.67
CA ARG A 151 -7.54 -4.91 13.98
C ARG A 151 -7.98 -6.34 13.81
N TRP A 152 -7.22 -7.23 14.36
CA TRP A 152 -7.55 -8.65 14.34
C TRP A 152 -8.55 -8.89 15.46
N GLN A 153 -9.77 -8.94 15.07
CA GLN A 153 -10.80 -9.28 16.05
C GLN A 153 -10.85 -10.77 16.14
N GLY A 154 -10.59 -11.12 17.07
CA GLY A 154 -10.59 -12.51 17.01
C GLY A 154 -10.83 -13.11 15.71
N HIS A 155 -10.68 -12.17 15.56
CA HIS A 155 -10.56 -12.75 14.87
C HIS A 155 -10.17 -13.32 14.29
N GLU A 156 -10.16 -12.98 14.12
CA GLU A 156 -9.88 -13.35 13.47
C GLU A 156 -9.32 -14.13 13.10
N GLY A 157 -9.49 -14.17 13.27
CA GLY A 157 -8.98 -14.94 12.95
C GLY A 157 -8.43 -15.68 12.96
N LYS A 158 -8.49 -15.74 13.36
CA LYS A 158 -8.03 -16.50 13.52
C LYS A 158 -7.80 -17.33 13.22
N LYS A 159 -7.75 -17.37 13.32
CA LYS A 159 -7.70 -18.13 13.14
C LYS A 159 -7.58 -18.69 12.76
#